data_83d651fb00f3914e39c80039927ccdad
#
_entry.id   83d651fb00f3914e39c80039927ccdad
#
_cell.length_a   1.000
_cell.length_b   1.000
_cell.length_c   1.000
_cell.angle_alpha   90.00
_cell.angle_beta   90.00
_cell.angle_gamma   90.00
#
_symmetry.space_group_name_H-M   'P 1'
#
loop_
_entity.id
_entity.type
_entity.pdbx_description
1 polymer ?
#
loop_
_entity_poly.entity_id
_entity_poly.type
_entity_poly.pdbx_seq_one_letter_code
_entity_poly.pdbx_strand_id
1 'polypeptide(L)'
;MKRSISILLTAFLGVSLILGGCGGSGQGAAVKDTSASAAQTETPAPDSQETTSGAESEETGPSPADESGSPADSAKELTAGESGDEPQLTCQAGIRIGSLKGPTSMGLVSLMDKAAKGETSNVYEFTMTGKADELVGKIANGDLDIALVPANVASVLYNKTQGNVTVLDINTLGVLYVVASDDSIKSMADLKGRTIYMTGKGTTPEYVMNYLLKENGLGSGDVDLQFKSEATEVASILKQDSSAIGVLPQPFATAACIQNEDLKTVLDLTEQWNLLNKDSGSML
;
A
#
# COMPACT_ATOMS: atom_id res chain seq x y z
N MET A 1 -46.39 1.08 33.34
CA MET A 1 -47.19 0.54 32.22
C MET A 1 -46.33 -0.46 31.46
N LYS A 2 -46.56 -1.75 31.69
CA LYS A 2 -45.84 -2.86 31.02
C LYS A 2 -46.56 -3.16 29.71
N ARG A 3 -45.88 -3.16 28.60
CA ARG A 3 -46.39 -3.69 27.33
C ARG A 3 -45.56 -4.92 26.94
N SER A 4 -46.21 -6.07 27.08
CA SER A 4 -45.76 -7.36 26.56
C SER A 4 -45.94 -7.38 25.04
N ILE A 5 -44.90 -7.79 24.28
CA ILE A 5 -44.98 -8.10 22.87
C ILE A 5 -44.77 -9.60 22.75
N SER A 6 -45.81 -10.28 22.26
CA SER A 6 -45.85 -11.70 21.95
C SER A 6 -45.05 -11.99 20.68
N ILE A 7 -44.18 -12.98 20.74
CA ILE A 7 -43.42 -13.54 19.62
C ILE A 7 -44.23 -14.68 19.03
N LEU A 8 -44.61 -14.56 17.78
CA LEU A 8 -45.26 -15.64 17.00
C LEU A 8 -44.14 -16.44 16.31
N LEU A 9 -44.06 -17.70 16.74
CA LEU A 9 -43.14 -18.70 16.17
C LEU A 9 -43.89 -19.46 15.07
N THR A 10 -43.52 -19.30 13.79
CA THR A 10 -44.03 -20.12 12.71
C THR A 10 -42.95 -21.10 12.27
N ALA A 11 -43.16 -22.35 12.57
CA ALA A 11 -42.39 -23.49 12.09
C ALA A 11 -42.87 -23.85 10.66
N PHE A 12 -41.95 -23.94 9.72
CA PHE A 12 -42.18 -24.57 8.42
C PHE A 12 -41.40 -25.89 8.34
N LEU A 13 -42.16 -26.98 8.41
CA LEU A 13 -41.73 -28.31 8.00
C LEU A 13 -41.83 -28.42 6.46
N GLY A 14 -40.74 -28.68 5.77
CA GLY A 14 -40.73 -29.03 4.36
C GLY A 14 -40.15 -30.43 4.15
N VAL A 15 -40.96 -31.27 3.60
CA VAL A 15 -40.80 -32.71 3.36
C VAL A 15 -39.81 -32.99 2.24
N SER A 16 -38.88 -33.94 2.47
CA SER A 16 -38.02 -34.57 1.51
C SER A 16 -38.75 -35.57 0.65
N LEU A 17 -38.53 -35.56 -0.65
CA LEU A 17 -38.89 -36.65 -1.56
C LEU A 17 -37.64 -37.15 -2.29
N ILE A 18 -37.33 -38.41 -2.02
CA ILE A 18 -36.31 -39.25 -2.63
C ILE A 18 -36.96 -40.00 -3.84
N LEU A 19 -36.31 -40.00 -4.98
CA LEU A 19 -36.44 -40.95 -6.07
C LEU A 19 -35.08 -40.99 -6.74
N GLY A 20 -34.26 -42.00 -6.78
CA GLY A 20 -34.48 -43.41 -7.08
C GLY A 20 -34.30 -43.64 -8.61
N GLY A 21 -33.12 -44.09 -9.06
CA GLY A 21 -32.90 -44.46 -10.44
C GLY A 21 -31.58 -45.19 -10.66
N CYS A 22 -31.66 -46.52 -10.72
CA CYS A 22 -30.61 -47.49 -11.00
C CYS A 22 -30.09 -47.44 -12.46
N GLY A 23 -28.82 -47.90 -12.63
CA GLY A 23 -28.55 -48.85 -13.69
C GLY A 23 -27.31 -48.58 -14.53
N GLY A 24 -26.37 -49.54 -14.55
CA GLY A 24 -25.55 -49.80 -15.71
C GLY A 24 -24.05 -50.04 -15.45
N SER A 25 -23.73 -51.28 -15.17
CA SER A 25 -22.40 -51.87 -15.17
C SER A 25 -21.80 -51.96 -16.59
N GLY A 26 -20.50 -51.81 -16.71
CA GLY A 26 -19.74 -52.12 -17.92
C GLY A 26 -18.24 -52.13 -17.65
N GLN A 27 -17.71 -53.33 -17.52
CA GLN A 27 -16.30 -53.70 -17.43
C GLN A 27 -15.60 -53.52 -18.80
N GLY A 28 -14.28 -53.25 -18.73
CA GLY A 28 -13.43 -53.79 -19.77
C GLY A 28 -12.21 -52.98 -20.15
N ALA A 29 -11.08 -53.47 -19.66
CA ALA A 29 -9.82 -53.73 -20.37
C ALA A 29 -8.83 -52.62 -20.63
N ALA A 30 -7.69 -52.83 -20.04
CA ALA A 30 -6.35 -52.27 -20.34
C ALA A 30 -5.86 -52.65 -21.74
N VAL A 31 -5.06 -51.78 -22.35
CA VAL A 31 -3.89 -52.10 -23.22
C VAL A 31 -2.97 -50.87 -23.25
N LYS A 32 -1.80 -51.01 -22.74
CA LYS A 32 -0.39 -50.85 -23.13
C LYS A 32 0.00 -49.90 -24.26
N ASP A 33 1.03 -49.13 -23.87
CA ASP A 33 2.27 -48.75 -24.59
C ASP A 33 2.19 -48.32 -26.07
N THR A 34 2.76 -47.13 -26.31
CA THR A 34 4.00 -47.05 -27.11
C THR A 34 4.59 -45.63 -27.08
N SER A 35 5.91 -45.63 -26.91
CA SER A 35 6.88 -44.54 -27.07
C SER A 35 6.91 -43.99 -28.50
N ALA A 36 7.33 -42.73 -28.62
CA ALA A 36 8.39 -42.21 -29.50
C ALA A 36 8.22 -40.71 -29.63
N SER A 37 9.21 -40.00 -29.16
CA SER A 37 10.36 -39.42 -29.88
C SER A 37 10.15 -38.04 -30.49
N ALA A 38 10.82 -37.10 -29.88
CA ALA A 38 11.65 -36.05 -30.39
C ALA A 38 11.21 -35.22 -31.63
N ALA A 39 11.12 -33.88 -31.40
CA ALA A 39 11.80 -32.93 -32.28
C ALA A 39 12.03 -31.62 -31.53
N GLN A 40 13.28 -31.36 -31.34
CA GLN A 40 13.85 -30.05 -31.01
C GLN A 40 13.64 -29.10 -32.18
N THR A 41 13.33 -27.86 -31.91
CA THR A 41 13.67 -26.80 -32.86
C THR A 41 14.22 -25.64 -32.08
N GLU A 42 15.45 -25.36 -32.36
CA GLU A 42 16.35 -24.36 -31.80
C GLU A 42 15.95 -22.94 -32.20
N THR A 43 16.37 -22.05 -31.34
CA THR A 43 16.56 -20.60 -31.47
C THR A 43 17.22 -20.16 -32.80
N PRO A 44 17.07 -18.89 -33.22
CA PRO A 44 18.27 -18.08 -33.17
C PRO A 44 18.11 -16.66 -32.61
N ALA A 45 19.09 -16.27 -31.83
CA ALA A 45 19.45 -14.88 -31.55
C ALA A 45 20.09 -14.21 -32.76
N PRO A 46 19.97 -12.91 -32.94
CA PRO A 46 20.91 -12.19 -33.80
C PRO A 46 21.98 -11.48 -33.00
N ASP A 47 23.09 -11.64 -33.56
CA ASP A 47 24.47 -11.31 -33.33
C ASP A 47 24.74 -9.81 -33.24
N SER A 48 25.80 -9.52 -32.49
CA SER A 48 26.45 -8.23 -32.31
C SER A 48 27.18 -7.80 -33.58
N GLN A 49 27.10 -6.54 -33.95
CA GLN A 49 28.18 -5.90 -34.73
C GLN A 49 28.55 -4.54 -34.15
N GLU A 50 29.74 -4.54 -33.62
CA GLU A 50 30.62 -3.41 -33.37
C GLU A 50 30.96 -2.71 -34.68
N THR A 51 30.95 -1.38 -34.71
CA THR A 51 31.82 -0.60 -35.57
C THR A 51 32.31 0.65 -34.85
N THR A 52 33.59 0.65 -34.63
CA THR A 52 34.48 1.73 -34.24
C THR A 52 34.72 2.74 -35.38
N SER A 53 34.80 4.03 -35.03
CA SER A 53 35.64 5.09 -35.62
C SER A 53 35.12 6.43 -35.07
N GLY A 54 35.81 7.25 -34.29
CA GLY A 54 37.17 7.76 -34.42
C GLY A 54 37.18 9.16 -35.04
N ALA A 55 37.54 10.18 -34.27
CA ALA A 55 38.20 11.46 -34.55
C ALA A 55 37.59 12.60 -33.72
N GLU A 56 38.24 13.06 -32.72
CA GLU A 56 39.16 14.23 -32.52
C GLU A 56 38.81 15.50 -33.31
N SER A 57 38.58 16.59 -32.55
CA SER A 57 39.37 17.85 -32.57
C SER A 57 38.60 18.96 -31.82
N GLU A 58 39.22 19.46 -30.76
CA GLU A 58 39.80 20.80 -30.52
C GLU A 58 38.82 21.95 -30.31
N GLU A 59 38.80 22.40 -29.07
CA GLU A 59 39.38 23.65 -28.51
C GLU A 59 38.88 24.95 -29.15
N THR A 60 38.21 25.80 -28.35
CA THR A 60 38.64 27.17 -28.04
C THR A 60 37.61 27.81 -27.08
N GLY A 61 38.06 28.22 -25.91
CA GLY A 61 37.45 29.30 -25.17
C GLY A 61 37.89 30.68 -25.72
N PRO A 62 37.32 31.76 -25.32
CA PRO A 62 37.76 32.42 -24.10
C PRO A 62 36.64 33.14 -23.29
N SER A 63 36.89 33.27 -22.00
CA SER A 63 36.40 34.38 -21.18
C SER A 63 37.21 35.65 -21.48
N PRO A 64 36.64 36.84 -21.43
CA PRO A 64 36.90 37.65 -20.25
C PRO A 64 35.80 38.63 -19.77
N ALA A 65 35.82 38.81 -18.46
CA ALA A 65 35.88 40.05 -17.66
C ALA A 65 34.82 41.16 -17.79
N ASP A 66 34.31 41.44 -16.58
CA ASP A 66 34.14 42.77 -15.95
C ASP A 66 33.33 43.85 -16.67
N GLU A 67 32.24 44.27 -15.97
CA GLU A 67 32.17 45.66 -15.53
C GLU A 67 31.10 45.82 -14.43
N SER A 68 31.55 46.48 -13.39
CA SER A 68 30.89 47.07 -12.26
C SER A 68 29.90 48.16 -12.66
N GLY A 69 28.77 48.22 -11.97
CA GLY A 69 27.84 49.33 -12.08
C GLY A 69 26.79 49.29 -10.96
N SER A 70 27.18 49.72 -9.76
CA SER A 70 26.23 50.20 -8.76
C SER A 70 25.82 51.63 -9.12
N PRO A 71 24.59 51.99 -8.93
CA PRO A 71 24.32 53.23 -8.23
C PRO A 71 23.40 53.05 -7.04
N ALA A 72 23.85 53.59 -5.94
CA ALA A 72 23.14 53.85 -4.72
C ALA A 72 22.04 54.91 -4.95
N ASP A 73 21.10 54.83 -3.99
CA ASP A 73 20.38 55.99 -3.43
C ASP A 73 19.13 56.50 -4.16
N SER A 74 18.01 56.13 -3.57
CA SER A 74 16.95 57.07 -3.23
C SER A 74 16.00 56.45 -2.21
N ALA A 75 16.35 56.64 -0.96
CA ALA A 75 15.40 56.53 0.13
C ALA A 75 14.33 57.60 -0.07
N LYS A 76 13.09 57.17 -0.30
CA LYS A 76 11.92 58.04 -0.15
C LYS A 76 11.07 57.47 0.98
N GLU A 77 11.24 58.08 2.09
CA GLU A 77 10.40 58.03 3.28
C GLU A 77 8.95 58.28 2.84
N LEU A 78 8.09 57.29 3.01
CA LEU A 78 6.64 57.49 2.97
C LEU A 78 6.07 57.14 4.32
N THR A 79 5.60 58.21 4.92
CA THR A 79 4.88 58.33 6.18
C THR A 79 3.74 57.29 6.30
N ALA A 80 3.59 56.83 7.55
CA ALA A 80 2.45 56.06 8.05
C ALA A 80 1.13 56.76 7.69
N GLY A 81 0.30 56.04 6.95
CA GLY A 81 -1.09 56.40 6.69
C GLY A 81 -1.93 55.16 6.99
N GLU A 82 -2.87 55.34 7.84
CA GLU A 82 -3.88 54.49 8.41
C GLU A 82 -4.50 53.45 7.47
N SER A 83 -4.81 52.31 8.09
CA SER A 83 -6.04 51.52 7.88
C SER A 83 -6.53 51.41 6.43
N GLY A 84 -5.95 50.50 5.72
CA GLY A 84 -6.49 49.99 4.44
C GLY A 84 -6.62 48.51 4.54
N ASP A 85 -7.86 48.04 4.49
CA ASP A 85 -8.29 46.70 4.20
C ASP A 85 -7.27 46.02 3.27
N GLU A 86 -6.46 45.09 3.79
CA GLU A 86 -5.61 44.28 2.95
C GLU A 86 -6.56 43.49 2.04
N PRO A 87 -6.42 43.55 0.71
CA PRO A 87 -7.19 42.69 -0.15
C PRO A 87 -6.77 41.27 0.19
N GLN A 88 -7.55 40.57 1.02
CA GLN A 88 -7.52 39.13 1.09
C GLN A 88 -7.63 38.62 -0.34
N LEU A 89 -6.51 38.23 -0.89
CA LEU A 89 -6.44 37.43 -2.10
C LEU A 89 -7.09 36.08 -1.76
N THR A 90 -8.43 36.06 -1.81
CA THR A 90 -9.24 34.85 -1.69
C THR A 90 -9.23 34.11 -3.05
N CYS A 91 -8.04 33.79 -3.55
CA CYS A 91 -7.92 32.71 -4.49
C CYS A 91 -8.02 31.40 -3.69
N GLN A 92 -9.26 31.00 -3.39
CA GLN A 92 -9.50 29.65 -2.90
C GLN A 92 -9.20 28.66 -4.03
N ALA A 93 -8.03 28.04 -3.96
CA ALA A 93 -7.71 26.94 -4.87
C ALA A 93 -8.53 25.71 -4.47
N GLY A 94 -9.15 25.06 -5.44
CA GLY A 94 -9.72 23.74 -5.27
C GLY A 94 -8.57 22.72 -5.28
N ILE A 95 -8.37 21.98 -4.19
CA ILE A 95 -7.30 20.98 -4.06
C ILE A 95 -7.94 19.60 -3.90
N ARG A 96 -7.61 18.68 -4.81
CA ARG A 96 -8.12 17.30 -4.81
C ARG A 96 -7.10 16.39 -4.19
N ILE A 97 -7.45 15.77 -3.05
CA ILE A 97 -6.56 14.90 -2.26
C ILE A 97 -7.06 13.47 -2.32
N GLY A 98 -6.19 12.56 -2.75
CA GLY A 98 -6.42 11.11 -2.71
C GLY A 98 -5.67 10.44 -1.58
N SER A 99 -6.27 9.44 -0.92
CA SER A 99 -5.58 8.66 0.10
C SER A 99 -6.11 7.23 0.20
N LEU A 100 -5.32 6.35 0.82
CA LEU A 100 -5.74 5.00 1.15
C LEU A 100 -6.45 4.97 2.50
N LYS A 101 -7.48 4.14 2.61
CA LYS A 101 -8.12 3.83 3.90
C LYS A 101 -7.10 3.27 4.88
N GLY A 102 -7.13 3.72 6.13
CA GLY A 102 -6.24 3.26 7.19
C GLY A 102 -5.19 4.30 7.59
N PRO A 103 -3.97 3.88 8.00
CA PRO A 103 -2.95 4.77 8.57
C PRO A 103 -2.61 5.96 7.69
N THR A 104 -2.52 5.75 6.38
CA THR A 104 -2.22 6.79 5.37
C THR A 104 -3.16 7.99 5.45
N SER A 105 -4.45 7.75 5.75
CA SER A 105 -5.46 8.82 5.83
C SER A 105 -5.58 9.46 7.21
N MET A 106 -5.01 8.84 8.26
CA MET A 106 -5.16 9.35 9.63
C MET A 106 -4.57 10.75 9.81
N GLY A 107 -3.47 11.05 9.13
CA GLY A 107 -2.86 12.38 9.13
C GLY A 107 -3.74 13.47 8.52
N LEU A 108 -4.71 13.11 7.68
CA LEU A 108 -5.62 14.06 7.05
C LEU A 108 -6.86 14.42 7.89
N VAL A 109 -7.15 13.67 8.97
CA VAL A 109 -8.42 13.80 9.72
C VAL A 109 -8.66 15.24 10.19
N SER A 110 -7.63 15.92 10.71
CA SER A 110 -7.76 17.32 11.15
C SER A 110 -8.04 18.27 9.99
N LEU A 111 -7.39 18.07 8.84
CA LEU A 111 -7.64 18.87 7.64
C LEU A 111 -9.06 18.63 7.10
N MET A 112 -9.50 17.36 7.08
CA MET A 112 -10.86 17.00 6.65
C MET A 112 -11.94 17.63 7.53
N ASP A 113 -11.74 17.62 8.85
CA ASP A 113 -12.66 18.22 9.81
C ASP A 113 -12.74 19.75 9.64
N LYS A 114 -11.58 20.41 9.50
CA LYS A 114 -11.52 21.85 9.25
C LYS A 114 -12.15 22.23 7.90
N ALA A 115 -11.89 21.47 6.85
CA ALA A 115 -12.47 21.71 5.54
C ALA A 115 -14.00 21.57 5.57
N ALA A 116 -14.51 20.53 6.26
CA ALA A 116 -15.95 20.36 6.44
C ALA A 116 -16.62 21.49 7.22
N LYS A 117 -15.89 22.17 8.10
CA LYS A 117 -16.36 23.35 8.85
C LYS A 117 -16.18 24.67 8.11
N GLY A 118 -15.51 24.67 6.95
CA GLY A 118 -15.17 25.90 6.24
C GLY A 118 -14.06 26.74 6.90
N GLU A 119 -13.24 26.08 7.73
CA GLU A 119 -12.16 26.72 8.50
C GLU A 119 -10.80 26.68 7.79
N THR A 120 -10.79 26.39 6.50
CA THR A 120 -9.60 26.30 5.65
C THR A 120 -9.52 27.41 4.65
N SER A 121 -8.30 27.86 4.31
CA SER A 121 -8.06 28.89 3.30
C SER A 121 -8.37 28.44 1.87
N ASN A 122 -8.32 27.13 1.62
CA ASN A 122 -8.59 26.52 0.32
C ASN A 122 -9.83 25.60 0.40
N VAL A 123 -10.38 25.26 -0.74
CA VAL A 123 -11.42 24.24 -0.88
C VAL A 123 -10.76 22.89 -1.11
N TYR A 124 -11.11 21.88 -0.34
CA TYR A 124 -10.54 20.55 -0.44
C TYR A 124 -11.59 19.51 -0.81
N GLU A 125 -11.25 18.64 -1.77
CA GLU A 125 -12.01 17.46 -2.12
C GLU A 125 -11.19 16.21 -1.73
N PHE A 126 -11.80 15.30 -0.96
CA PHE A 126 -11.12 14.10 -0.48
C PHE A 126 -11.67 12.84 -1.14
N THR A 127 -10.79 12.03 -1.72
CA THR A 127 -11.10 10.71 -2.26
C THR A 127 -10.33 9.65 -1.47
N MET A 128 -11.04 8.74 -0.79
CA MET A 128 -10.42 7.60 -0.11
C MET A 128 -10.76 6.30 -0.82
N THR A 129 -9.72 5.50 -1.13
CA THR A 129 -9.85 4.20 -1.78
C THR A 129 -9.26 3.09 -0.94
N GLY A 130 -9.65 1.83 -1.21
CA GLY A 130 -9.05 0.64 -0.58
C GLY A 130 -7.79 0.15 -1.29
N LYS A 131 -7.56 0.57 -2.55
CA LYS A 131 -6.49 0.05 -3.42
C LYS A 131 -5.62 1.16 -3.97
N ALA A 132 -4.29 0.95 -3.92
CA ALA A 132 -3.32 1.93 -4.41
C ALA A 132 -3.44 2.18 -5.93
N ASP A 133 -3.77 1.14 -6.71
CA ASP A 133 -3.89 1.25 -8.18
C ASP A 133 -4.94 2.26 -8.63
N GLU A 134 -6.02 2.42 -7.86
CA GLU A 134 -7.06 3.41 -8.14
C GLU A 134 -6.53 4.85 -8.03
N LEU A 135 -5.65 5.10 -7.04
CA LEU A 135 -4.99 6.41 -6.89
C LEU A 135 -3.96 6.63 -7.99
N VAL A 136 -3.20 5.60 -8.36
CA VAL A 136 -2.19 5.69 -9.44
C VAL A 136 -2.81 6.18 -10.75
N GLY A 137 -3.98 5.62 -11.12
CA GLY A 137 -4.71 6.06 -12.31
C GLY A 137 -5.14 7.52 -12.23
N LYS A 138 -5.72 7.92 -11.10
CA LYS A 138 -6.20 9.29 -10.88
C LYS A 138 -5.08 10.33 -10.88
N ILE A 139 -3.92 10.00 -10.28
CA ILE A 139 -2.74 10.90 -10.29
C ILE A 139 -2.19 11.03 -11.71
N ALA A 140 -2.02 9.91 -12.42
CA ALA A 140 -1.47 9.92 -13.77
C ALA A 140 -2.35 10.70 -14.78
N ASN A 141 -3.66 10.73 -14.55
CA ASN A 141 -4.63 11.46 -15.36
C ASN A 141 -4.77 12.94 -14.94
N GLY A 142 -4.17 13.37 -13.83
CA GLY A 142 -4.36 14.72 -13.29
C GLY A 142 -5.71 14.93 -12.59
N ASP A 143 -6.36 13.85 -12.15
CA ASP A 143 -7.62 13.91 -11.39
C ASP A 143 -7.39 14.26 -9.91
N LEU A 144 -6.15 14.13 -9.42
CA LEU A 144 -5.72 14.46 -8.07
C LEU A 144 -4.51 15.38 -8.12
N ASP A 145 -4.45 16.31 -7.18
CA ASP A 145 -3.37 17.28 -7.02
C ASP A 145 -2.35 16.75 -5.97
N ILE A 146 -2.84 16.07 -4.95
CA ILE A 146 -2.03 15.46 -3.89
C ILE A 146 -2.53 14.04 -3.66
N ALA A 147 -1.61 13.11 -3.41
CA ALA A 147 -1.99 11.75 -3.01
C ALA A 147 -1.08 11.19 -1.92
N LEU A 148 -1.69 10.48 -0.98
CA LEU A 148 -1.01 9.73 0.07
C LEU A 148 -0.99 8.27 -0.35
N VAL A 149 0.18 7.78 -0.70
CA VAL A 149 0.40 6.43 -1.25
C VAL A 149 1.57 5.74 -0.57
N PRO A 150 1.67 4.41 -0.60
CA PRO A 150 2.86 3.70 -0.14
C PRO A 150 4.12 4.17 -0.88
N ALA A 151 5.26 4.19 -0.19
CA ALA A 151 6.51 4.73 -0.73
C ALA A 151 6.95 4.07 -2.05
N ASN A 152 6.78 2.74 -2.17
CA ASN A 152 7.07 2.03 -3.43
C ASN A 152 6.14 2.46 -4.58
N VAL A 153 4.89 2.80 -4.29
CA VAL A 153 3.93 3.30 -5.29
C VAL A 153 4.32 4.69 -5.77
N ALA A 154 4.84 5.55 -4.89
CA ALA A 154 5.38 6.85 -5.28
C ALA A 154 6.53 6.71 -6.29
N SER A 155 7.44 5.73 -6.09
CA SER A 155 8.50 5.41 -7.05
C SER A 155 7.95 4.95 -8.41
N VAL A 156 6.92 4.10 -8.42
CA VAL A 156 6.25 3.66 -9.65
C VAL A 156 5.59 4.84 -10.37
N LEU A 157 4.92 5.73 -9.63
CA LEU A 157 4.30 6.93 -10.17
C LEU A 157 5.34 7.87 -10.79
N TYR A 158 6.45 8.12 -10.12
CA TYR A 158 7.54 8.94 -10.63
C TYR A 158 8.01 8.44 -12.00
N ASN A 159 8.24 7.12 -12.12
CA ASN A 159 8.68 6.53 -13.38
C ASN A 159 7.57 6.59 -14.47
N LYS A 160 6.33 6.26 -14.13
CA LYS A 160 5.21 6.29 -15.08
C LYS A 160 4.89 7.68 -15.59
N THR A 161 5.04 8.69 -14.75
CA THR A 161 4.78 10.09 -15.11
C THR A 161 6.02 10.83 -15.63
N GLN A 162 7.14 10.09 -15.83
CA GLN A 162 8.41 10.66 -16.31
C GLN A 162 8.91 11.83 -15.43
N GLY A 163 8.76 11.70 -14.13
CA GLY A 163 9.19 12.70 -13.15
C GLY A 163 8.18 13.84 -12.87
N ASN A 164 6.96 13.75 -13.40
CA ASN A 164 5.94 14.80 -13.20
C ASN A 164 5.23 14.71 -11.83
N VAL A 165 5.68 13.85 -10.92
CA VAL A 165 5.25 13.82 -9.53
C VAL A 165 6.42 14.11 -8.61
N THR A 166 6.16 14.79 -7.50
CA THR A 166 7.17 15.12 -6.49
C THR A 166 6.74 14.55 -5.13
N VAL A 167 7.65 13.89 -4.43
CA VAL A 167 7.42 13.49 -3.04
C VAL A 167 7.55 14.74 -2.16
N LEU A 168 6.50 15.05 -1.41
CA LEU A 168 6.48 16.21 -0.51
C LEU A 168 7.05 15.82 0.86
N ASP A 169 6.60 14.68 1.39
CA ASP A 169 7.04 14.21 2.68
C ASP A 169 6.76 12.69 2.85
N ILE A 170 7.19 12.14 4.00
CA ILE A 170 6.82 10.79 4.46
C ILE A 170 5.99 10.96 5.73
N ASN A 171 4.68 10.82 5.60
CA ASN A 171 3.73 11.09 6.68
C ASN A 171 3.51 9.92 7.65
N THR A 172 3.92 8.72 7.30
CA THR A 172 3.70 7.50 8.10
C THR A 172 4.92 6.59 7.99
N LEU A 173 5.50 6.23 9.12
CA LEU A 173 6.54 5.23 9.24
C LEU A 173 5.93 3.85 9.54
N GLY A 174 6.75 2.84 9.86
CA GLY A 174 6.30 1.48 10.10
C GLY A 174 5.18 1.36 11.11
N VAL A 175 4.09 0.69 10.72
CA VAL A 175 2.86 0.55 11.50
C VAL A 175 2.28 -0.86 11.44
N LEU A 176 3.06 -1.85 11.02
CA LEU A 176 2.60 -3.22 10.77
C LEU A 176 2.97 -4.15 11.93
N TYR A 177 2.01 -4.97 12.33
CA TYR A 177 2.12 -5.88 13.45
C TYR A 177 1.59 -7.26 13.09
N VAL A 178 2.29 -8.32 13.51
CA VAL A 178 1.74 -9.67 13.48
C VAL A 178 0.87 -9.85 14.71
N VAL A 179 -0.38 -10.21 14.47
CA VAL A 179 -1.40 -10.44 15.51
C VAL A 179 -1.83 -11.90 15.47
N ALA A 180 -1.80 -12.57 16.59
CA ALA A 180 -2.18 -13.98 16.75
C ALA A 180 -2.54 -14.29 18.20
N SER A 181 -3.21 -15.42 18.43
CA SER A 181 -3.41 -15.99 19.77
C SER A 181 -2.29 -16.94 20.17
N ASP A 182 -1.40 -17.31 19.23
CA ASP A 182 -0.33 -18.29 19.43
C ASP A 182 0.90 -17.64 20.09
N ASP A 183 1.05 -17.86 21.37
CA ASP A 183 2.18 -17.36 22.16
C ASP A 183 3.53 -18.00 21.80
N SER A 184 3.57 -19.03 20.94
CA SER A 184 4.82 -19.65 20.47
C SER A 184 5.57 -18.80 19.44
N ILE A 185 4.90 -17.84 18.81
CA ILE A 185 5.50 -16.95 17.81
C ILE A 185 6.30 -15.86 18.54
N LYS A 186 7.63 -15.94 18.49
CA LYS A 186 8.58 -14.99 19.11
C LYS A 186 9.52 -14.34 18.11
N SER A 187 9.62 -14.90 16.91
CA SER A 187 10.49 -14.42 15.84
C SER A 187 9.84 -14.65 14.47
N MET A 188 10.38 -14.02 13.43
CA MET A 188 9.95 -14.26 12.06
C MET A 188 10.13 -15.72 11.63
N ALA A 189 11.13 -16.43 12.17
CA ALA A 189 11.38 -17.84 11.86
C ALA A 189 10.26 -18.78 12.33
N ASP A 190 9.52 -18.40 13.38
CA ASP A 190 8.41 -19.18 13.92
C ASP A 190 7.15 -19.16 13.01
N LEU A 191 7.18 -18.34 11.99
CA LEU A 191 6.13 -18.27 10.96
C LEU A 191 6.24 -19.37 9.90
N LYS A 192 7.27 -20.22 9.95
CA LYS A 192 7.46 -21.32 8.99
C LYS A 192 6.28 -22.28 8.99
N GLY A 193 5.77 -22.59 7.79
CA GLY A 193 4.62 -23.47 7.57
C GLY A 193 3.27 -22.86 7.95
N ARG A 194 3.22 -21.57 8.29
CA ARG A 194 2.00 -20.89 8.69
C ARG A 194 1.34 -20.19 7.51
N THR A 195 0.01 -20.04 7.60
CA THR A 195 -0.77 -19.14 6.74
C THR A 195 -0.94 -17.80 7.44
N ILE A 196 -0.64 -16.71 6.74
CA ILE A 196 -0.69 -15.34 7.27
C ILE A 196 -1.65 -14.51 6.40
N TYR A 197 -2.66 -13.96 7.03
CA TYR A 197 -3.61 -13.06 6.38
C TYR A 197 -3.13 -11.61 6.49
N MET A 198 -3.09 -10.89 5.35
CA MET A 198 -2.62 -9.51 5.31
C MET A 198 -3.28 -8.72 4.18
N THR A 199 -3.04 -7.43 4.15
CA THR A 199 -3.43 -6.53 3.06
C THR A 199 -2.20 -5.99 2.32
N GLY A 200 -2.43 -5.27 1.22
CA GLY A 200 -1.37 -4.51 0.56
C GLY A 200 -0.55 -5.32 -0.43
N LYS A 201 -1.17 -6.27 -1.16
CA LYS A 201 -0.53 -6.96 -2.28
C LYS A 201 0.03 -5.96 -3.29
N GLY A 202 1.28 -6.13 -3.72
CA GLY A 202 1.99 -5.23 -4.64
C GLY A 202 2.43 -3.92 -4.00
N THR A 203 2.31 -3.78 -2.68
CA THR A 203 2.68 -2.54 -1.96
C THR A 203 3.65 -2.81 -0.81
N THR A 204 4.06 -1.76 -0.10
CA THR A 204 5.05 -1.83 0.98
C THR A 204 4.85 -3.00 1.96
N PRO A 205 3.63 -3.31 2.46
CA PRO A 205 3.44 -4.44 3.36
C PRO A 205 3.93 -5.78 2.83
N GLU A 206 3.65 -6.10 1.57
CA GLU A 206 4.13 -7.35 0.96
C GLU A 206 5.66 -7.39 0.84
N TYR A 207 6.26 -6.29 0.37
CA TYR A 207 7.72 -6.22 0.20
C TYR A 207 8.46 -6.32 1.54
N VAL A 208 7.96 -5.64 2.56
CA VAL A 208 8.51 -5.71 3.92
C VAL A 208 8.41 -7.13 4.46
N MET A 209 7.25 -7.75 4.37
CA MET A 209 7.05 -9.12 4.87
C MET A 209 7.97 -10.11 4.16
N ASN A 210 8.04 -10.06 2.83
CA ASN A 210 8.92 -10.93 2.05
C ASN A 210 10.42 -10.72 2.39
N TYR A 211 10.84 -9.46 2.59
CA TYR A 211 12.20 -9.14 3.02
C TYR A 211 12.50 -9.73 4.39
N LEU A 212 11.64 -9.48 5.38
CA LEU A 212 11.83 -9.97 6.73
C LEU A 212 11.84 -11.50 6.79
N LEU A 213 10.96 -12.18 6.07
CA LEU A 213 10.96 -13.65 5.97
C LEU A 213 12.26 -14.16 5.37
N LYS A 214 12.70 -13.60 4.25
CA LYS A 214 13.94 -13.98 3.57
C LYS A 214 15.18 -13.82 4.45
N GLU A 215 15.32 -12.67 5.09
CA GLU A 215 16.48 -12.40 5.97
C GLU A 215 16.48 -13.26 7.23
N ASN A 216 15.33 -13.83 7.61
CA ASN A 216 15.21 -14.83 8.68
C ASN A 216 15.27 -16.29 8.17
N GLY A 217 15.75 -16.52 6.94
CA GLY A 217 15.99 -17.84 6.37
C GLY A 217 14.74 -18.56 5.86
N LEU A 218 13.64 -17.84 5.66
CA LEU A 218 12.40 -18.38 5.11
C LEU A 218 12.29 -18.05 3.61
N GLY A 219 12.23 -19.10 2.79
CA GLY A 219 12.13 -18.97 1.34
C GLY A 219 10.69 -18.79 0.85
N SER A 220 10.57 -18.60 -0.46
CA SER A 220 9.27 -18.59 -1.13
C SER A 220 8.58 -19.96 -0.96
N GLY A 221 7.39 -19.96 -0.36
CA GLY A 221 6.63 -21.16 -0.06
C GLY A 221 6.80 -21.73 1.36
N ASP A 222 7.75 -21.20 2.16
CA ASP A 222 7.85 -21.56 3.59
C ASP A 222 6.71 -20.93 4.42
N VAL A 223 6.11 -19.86 3.93
CA VAL A 223 4.96 -19.16 4.55
C VAL A 223 3.92 -18.89 3.46
N ASP A 224 2.65 -19.17 3.75
CA ASP A 224 1.54 -18.88 2.85
C ASP A 224 0.95 -17.49 3.15
N LEU A 225 1.20 -16.51 2.27
CA LEU A 225 0.68 -15.16 2.41
C LEU A 225 -0.67 -15.02 1.68
N GLN A 226 -1.74 -14.86 2.44
CA GLN A 226 -3.11 -14.70 1.96
C GLN A 226 -3.55 -13.24 1.99
N PHE A 227 -3.67 -12.61 0.81
CA PHE A 227 -4.00 -11.20 0.71
C PHE A 227 -5.51 -10.95 0.71
N LYS A 228 -5.94 -10.02 1.57
CA LYS A 228 -7.31 -9.51 1.67
C LYS A 228 -7.39 -8.09 1.15
N SER A 229 -8.59 -7.65 0.80
CA SER A 229 -8.80 -6.30 0.25
C SER A 229 -8.67 -5.22 1.32
N GLU A 230 -9.15 -5.49 2.53
CA GLU A 230 -9.18 -4.51 3.63
C GLU A 230 -8.71 -5.14 4.96
N ALA A 231 -8.13 -4.30 5.84
CA ALA A 231 -7.69 -4.73 7.17
C ALA A 231 -8.83 -5.24 8.06
N THR A 232 -10.05 -4.77 7.84
CA THR A 232 -11.27 -5.24 8.51
C THR A 232 -11.59 -6.71 8.20
N GLU A 233 -11.27 -7.18 6.98
CA GLU A 233 -11.44 -8.60 6.62
C GLU A 233 -10.44 -9.47 7.40
N VAL A 234 -9.18 -9.03 7.50
CA VAL A 234 -8.16 -9.73 8.30
C VAL A 234 -8.58 -9.78 9.78
N ALA A 235 -9.02 -8.65 10.35
CA ALA A 235 -9.50 -8.61 11.73
C ALA A 235 -10.71 -9.54 11.96
N SER A 236 -11.59 -9.66 10.97
CA SER A 236 -12.75 -10.57 11.05
C SER A 236 -12.34 -12.05 11.03
N ILE A 237 -11.31 -12.40 10.24
CA ILE A 237 -10.75 -13.77 10.23
C ILE A 237 -10.15 -14.09 11.61
N LEU A 238 -9.31 -13.20 12.15
CA LEU A 238 -8.71 -13.38 13.48
C LEU A 238 -9.74 -13.54 14.60
N LYS A 239 -10.91 -12.91 14.46
CA LYS A 239 -12.01 -13.05 15.42
C LYS A 239 -12.71 -14.40 15.32
N GLN A 240 -12.78 -14.99 14.12
CA GLN A 240 -13.52 -16.23 13.86
C GLN A 240 -12.66 -17.48 14.03
N ASP A 241 -11.35 -17.38 13.81
CA ASP A 241 -10.40 -18.47 13.86
C ASP A 241 -9.25 -18.11 14.81
N SER A 242 -9.23 -18.72 15.99
CA SER A 242 -8.20 -18.51 17.00
C SER A 242 -6.82 -19.02 16.58
N SER A 243 -6.73 -19.85 15.55
CA SER A 243 -5.45 -20.32 15.00
C SER A 243 -4.90 -19.42 13.88
N ALA A 244 -5.69 -18.45 13.42
CA ALA A 244 -5.30 -17.54 12.37
C ALA A 244 -4.19 -16.57 12.82
N ILE A 245 -3.32 -16.24 11.88
CA ILE A 245 -2.27 -15.23 12.05
C ILE A 245 -2.55 -14.11 11.05
N GLY A 246 -2.55 -12.86 11.52
CA GLY A 246 -2.78 -11.71 10.66
C GLY A 246 -1.67 -10.67 10.77
N VAL A 247 -1.39 -9.99 9.67
CA VAL A 247 -0.61 -8.75 9.68
C VAL A 247 -1.57 -7.59 9.53
N LEU A 248 -1.63 -6.76 10.57
CA LEU A 248 -2.53 -5.62 10.66
C LEU A 248 -1.75 -4.32 10.89
N PRO A 249 -2.16 -3.23 10.23
CA PRO A 249 -1.68 -1.90 10.59
C PRO A 249 -2.41 -1.37 11.83
N GLN A 250 -1.83 -0.34 12.49
CA GLN A 250 -2.60 0.46 13.43
C GLN A 250 -3.66 1.31 12.70
N PRO A 251 -4.84 1.54 13.29
CA PRO A 251 -5.29 1.10 14.62
C PRO A 251 -5.93 -0.29 14.65
N PHE A 252 -5.98 -1.01 13.52
CA PHE A 252 -6.67 -2.30 13.39
C PHE A 252 -6.07 -3.38 14.29
N ALA A 253 -4.75 -3.41 14.47
CA ALA A 253 -4.08 -4.35 15.37
C ALA A 253 -4.57 -4.17 16.81
N THR A 254 -4.55 -2.93 17.32
CA THR A 254 -5.08 -2.62 18.66
C THR A 254 -6.56 -2.92 18.78
N ALA A 255 -7.36 -2.54 17.78
CA ALA A 255 -8.80 -2.78 17.81
C ALA A 255 -9.14 -4.28 17.81
N ALA A 256 -8.39 -5.11 17.07
CA ALA A 256 -8.57 -6.57 17.08
C ALA A 256 -8.25 -7.15 18.46
N CYS A 257 -7.15 -6.74 19.09
CA CYS A 257 -6.78 -7.20 20.43
C CYS A 257 -7.78 -6.74 21.52
N ILE A 258 -8.36 -5.55 21.39
CA ILE A 258 -9.41 -5.09 22.34
C ILE A 258 -10.71 -5.90 22.15
N GLN A 259 -11.05 -6.28 20.93
CA GLN A 259 -12.29 -7.03 20.64
C GLN A 259 -12.18 -8.52 20.95
N ASN A 260 -10.96 -9.05 21.02
CA ASN A 260 -10.68 -10.44 21.37
C ASN A 260 -9.41 -10.49 22.23
N GLU A 261 -9.60 -10.75 23.52
CA GLU A 261 -8.54 -10.76 24.56
C GLU A 261 -7.51 -11.88 24.37
N ASP A 262 -7.83 -12.90 23.58
CA ASP A 262 -6.89 -13.98 23.23
C ASP A 262 -5.87 -13.51 22.19
N LEU A 263 -6.19 -12.48 21.40
CA LEU A 263 -5.29 -11.94 20.39
C LEU A 263 -4.25 -11.01 21.02
N LYS A 264 -3.03 -11.15 20.56
CA LYS A 264 -1.89 -10.31 20.96
C LYS A 264 -1.10 -9.85 19.73
N THR A 265 -0.47 -8.71 19.86
CA THR A 265 0.61 -8.33 18.96
C THR A 265 1.83 -9.16 19.33
N VAL A 266 2.14 -10.17 18.51
CA VAL A 266 3.25 -11.11 18.77
C VAL A 266 4.58 -10.64 18.19
N LEU A 267 4.55 -9.90 17.04
CA LEU A 267 5.73 -9.27 16.44
C LEU A 267 5.40 -7.85 15.97
N ASP A 268 6.32 -6.92 16.20
CA ASP A 268 6.36 -5.60 15.59
C ASP A 268 7.30 -5.65 14.38
N LEU A 269 6.79 -5.44 13.16
CA LEU A 269 7.60 -5.55 11.96
C LEU A 269 8.63 -4.42 11.84
N THR A 270 8.40 -3.27 12.49
CA THR A 270 9.37 -2.19 12.58
C THR A 270 10.56 -2.59 13.46
N GLU A 271 10.30 -3.24 14.60
CA GLU A 271 11.37 -3.79 15.43
C GLU A 271 12.17 -4.86 14.68
N GLN A 272 11.49 -5.78 13.98
CA GLN A 272 12.15 -6.80 13.17
C GLN A 272 13.03 -6.20 12.07
N TRP A 273 12.52 -5.16 11.40
CA TRP A 273 13.27 -4.39 10.40
C TRP A 273 14.53 -3.75 11.00
N ASN A 274 14.38 -3.07 12.13
CA ASN A 274 15.48 -2.40 12.81
C ASN A 274 16.56 -3.37 13.30
N LEU A 275 16.18 -4.58 13.72
CA LEU A 275 17.13 -5.62 14.10
C LEU A 275 18.06 -6.02 12.96
N LEU A 276 17.52 -6.09 11.73
CA LEU A 276 18.28 -6.48 10.53
C LEU A 276 19.07 -5.31 9.92
N ASN A 277 18.59 -4.09 10.09
CA ASN A 277 19.11 -2.91 9.38
C ASN A 277 19.80 -1.89 10.30
N LYS A 278 20.33 -2.32 11.44
CA LYS A 278 20.95 -1.44 12.46
C LYS A 278 22.01 -0.50 11.92
N ASP A 279 22.80 -0.96 10.96
CA ASP A 279 23.95 -0.24 10.42
C ASP A 279 23.64 0.52 9.12
N SER A 280 22.47 0.34 8.54
CA SER A 280 22.11 0.92 7.24
C SER A 280 21.45 2.28 7.34
N GLY A 281 20.94 2.66 8.53
CA GLY A 281 20.09 3.85 8.71
C GLY A 281 18.74 3.74 7.96
N SER A 282 18.39 2.56 7.45
CA SER A 282 17.14 2.33 6.76
C SER A 282 15.97 2.28 7.75
N MET A 283 14.94 3.07 7.48
CA MET A 283 13.70 3.12 8.28
C MET A 283 12.58 2.39 7.53
N LEU A 284 11.69 1.76 8.30
CA LEU A 284 10.46 1.17 7.79
C LEU A 284 9.32 2.16 7.95
#